data_038f0719b89cab64c2c4845ad95718e7
#
_entry.id   038f0719b89cab64c2c4845ad95718e7
#
_cell.length_a   1.000
_cell.length_b   1.000
_cell.length_c   1.000
_cell.angle_alpha   90.00
_cell.angle_beta   90.00
_cell.angle_gamma   90.00
#
_symmetry.space_group_name_H-M   'P 1'
#
loop_
_entity.id
_entity.type
_entity.pdbx_description
1 polymer ?
#
loop_
_entity_poly.entity_id
_entity_poly.type
_entity_poly.pdbx_seq_one_letter_code
_entity_poly.pdbx_strand_id
1 'polypeptide(L)'
;MKIGPLSSFRLLVSSQAPSIETMSQAQLIWLRFNQHKLAVAALFLLAVLYFIAVFAEFFAPYTREWRDLNHSYCPPQAVRFDLKHGLHVQAVRRHIDPITFRKTYTLDEGRVVPLGFLARGEPYELWGLLPMERHFLGVNQAQWHLPLEAPLSGAKEAVPAFFLLGADKYGRDVLSRMVYGARISLSVGLIGIAFTFLLGITIGGISGYLGGWADTLIQRLIEILNSLPHLPLWLALAAVLPGDWSPLRIYFAITILLGLLGWTGLARVVRGKILSLREEDYATAARLLGASHGRILFRHLLPGFTSHIIVTLTLSVPGMILGETSLSFLGLGLRPPIVSWGVMLQDCMDIKVVRYYPWLLLPMIFIVLAVLCFNFLGDGLRDAADPYAAR
;
A
#
# COMPACT_ATOMS: atom_id res chain seq x y z
N MET A 1 -14.56 -76.34 -10.73
CA MET A 1 -14.81 -75.09 -11.43
C MET A 1 -14.86 -73.97 -10.40
N LYS A 2 -13.70 -73.32 -10.08
CA LYS A 2 -13.57 -72.29 -9.07
C LYS A 2 -13.25 -70.99 -9.79
N ILE A 3 -14.15 -70.02 -9.67
CA ILE A 3 -14.01 -68.68 -10.20
C ILE A 3 -13.18 -67.88 -9.19
N GLY A 4 -12.00 -67.43 -9.57
CA GLY A 4 -11.13 -66.58 -8.74
C GLY A 4 -11.56 -65.12 -8.78
N PRO A 5 -11.27 -64.32 -7.73
CA PRO A 5 -11.73 -62.97 -7.59
C PRO A 5 -10.88 -61.99 -8.44
N LEU A 6 -11.57 -61.03 -9.07
CA LEU A 6 -11.05 -59.85 -9.71
C LEU A 6 -10.28 -58.98 -8.70
N SER A 7 -8.95 -59.02 -8.72
CA SER A 7 -8.11 -58.15 -7.92
C SER A 7 -7.75 -56.88 -8.68
N SER A 8 -8.31 -55.78 -8.19
CA SER A 8 -7.65 -54.49 -8.01
C SER A 8 -6.89 -53.87 -9.20
N PHE A 9 -7.61 -53.12 -10.01
CA PHE A 9 -7.04 -51.97 -10.73
C PHE A 9 -6.81 -50.83 -9.71
N ARG A 10 -5.74 -50.89 -8.93
CA ARG A 10 -5.24 -49.71 -8.22
C ARG A 10 -4.50 -48.87 -9.22
N LEU A 11 -5.13 -47.82 -9.69
CA LEU A 11 -4.44 -46.68 -10.33
C LEU A 11 -3.42 -46.14 -9.33
N LEU A 12 -2.17 -46.49 -9.50
CA LEU A 12 -1.02 -45.87 -8.89
C LEU A 12 -0.86 -44.45 -9.42
N VAL A 13 -1.65 -43.51 -8.91
CA VAL A 13 -1.25 -42.12 -8.88
C VAL A 13 -0.35 -41.98 -7.67
N SER A 14 0.90 -42.40 -7.78
CA SER A 14 1.94 -42.01 -6.84
C SER A 14 2.24 -40.52 -7.10
N SER A 15 1.55 -39.65 -6.43
CA SER A 15 2.03 -38.29 -6.22
C SER A 15 3.23 -38.39 -5.26
N GLN A 16 4.39 -38.80 -5.78
CA GLN A 16 5.65 -38.61 -5.07
C GLN A 16 5.80 -37.08 -4.97
N ALA A 17 5.65 -36.55 -3.75
CA ALA A 17 6.10 -35.22 -3.45
C ALA A 17 7.58 -35.14 -3.95
N PRO A 18 7.93 -34.13 -4.77
CA PRO A 18 9.29 -34.03 -5.30
C PRO A 18 10.26 -34.08 -4.12
N SER A 19 11.25 -34.97 -4.21
CA SER A 19 12.31 -35.06 -3.20
C SER A 19 13.01 -33.70 -3.13
N ILE A 20 13.40 -33.26 -1.93
CA ILE A 20 14.07 -31.98 -1.69
C ILE A 20 15.29 -31.79 -2.63
N GLU A 21 15.93 -32.90 -2.99
CA GLU A 21 17.10 -32.94 -3.88
C GLU A 21 16.80 -32.58 -5.35
N THR A 22 15.55 -32.71 -5.79
CA THR A 22 15.13 -32.40 -7.17
C THR A 22 14.45 -31.04 -7.31
N MET A 23 14.27 -30.30 -6.21
CA MET A 23 13.60 -29.00 -6.23
C MET A 23 14.52 -27.89 -6.74
N SER A 24 13.96 -26.98 -7.57
CA SER A 24 14.64 -25.74 -7.94
C SER A 24 14.83 -24.84 -6.71
N GLN A 25 15.82 -23.95 -6.74
CA GLN A 25 16.07 -23.00 -5.67
C GLN A 25 14.83 -22.15 -5.33
N ALA A 26 14.06 -21.74 -6.33
CA ALA A 26 12.82 -20.99 -6.13
C ALA A 26 11.73 -21.82 -5.40
N GLN A 27 11.61 -23.12 -5.70
CA GLN A 27 10.67 -24.02 -5.03
C GLN A 27 11.06 -24.22 -3.56
N LEU A 28 12.37 -24.35 -3.27
CA LEU A 28 12.87 -24.46 -1.90
C LEU A 28 12.58 -23.18 -1.09
N ILE A 29 12.84 -22.00 -1.67
CA ILE A 29 12.53 -20.71 -1.04
C ILE A 29 11.03 -20.61 -0.75
N TRP A 30 10.16 -20.95 -1.72
CA TRP A 30 8.71 -20.93 -1.54
C TRP A 30 8.23 -21.89 -0.44
N LEU A 31 8.80 -23.09 -0.39
CA LEU A 31 8.46 -24.07 0.64
C LEU A 31 8.83 -23.59 2.04
N ARG A 32 10.05 -23.02 2.21
CA ARG A 32 10.50 -22.44 3.47
C ARG A 32 9.67 -21.22 3.86
N PHE A 33 9.37 -20.34 2.90
CA PHE A 33 8.53 -19.17 3.11
C PHE A 33 7.15 -19.55 3.66
N ASN A 34 6.52 -20.58 3.12
CA ASN A 34 5.23 -21.06 3.59
C ASN A 34 5.24 -21.61 5.04
N GLN A 35 6.41 -21.94 5.58
CA GLN A 35 6.54 -22.33 6.98
C GLN A 35 6.53 -21.13 7.93
N HIS A 36 6.85 -19.94 7.43
CA HIS A 36 6.85 -18.70 8.21
C HIS A 36 5.45 -18.07 8.26
N LYS A 37 4.63 -18.52 9.23
CA LYS A 37 3.21 -18.16 9.32
C LYS A 37 2.93 -16.65 9.31
N LEU A 38 3.77 -15.85 9.99
CA LEU A 38 3.60 -14.39 10.02
C LEU A 38 3.85 -13.77 8.64
N ALA A 39 4.85 -14.23 7.90
CA ALA A 39 5.12 -13.73 6.55
C ALA A 39 4.00 -14.09 5.57
N VAL A 40 3.44 -15.31 5.67
CA VAL A 40 2.30 -15.73 4.85
C VAL A 40 1.06 -14.90 5.19
N ALA A 41 0.78 -14.67 6.47
CA ALA A 41 -0.33 -13.80 6.90
C ALA A 41 -0.14 -12.36 6.41
N ALA A 42 1.09 -11.82 6.49
CA ALA A 42 1.43 -10.50 5.99
C ALA A 42 1.26 -10.39 4.47
N LEU A 43 1.72 -11.40 3.72
CA LEU A 43 1.51 -11.47 2.27
C LEU A 43 0.03 -11.46 1.90
N PHE A 44 -0.78 -12.28 2.58
CA PHE A 44 -2.23 -12.31 2.36
C PHE A 44 -2.88 -10.95 2.65
N LEU A 45 -2.52 -10.33 3.78
CA LEU A 45 -3.07 -9.03 4.17
C LEU A 45 -2.66 -7.92 3.19
N LEU A 46 -1.39 -7.91 2.74
CA LEU A 46 -0.94 -7.01 1.68
C LEU A 46 -1.69 -7.24 0.38
N ALA A 47 -1.90 -8.51 -0.02
CA ALA A 47 -2.67 -8.84 -1.21
C ALA A 47 -4.11 -8.29 -1.13
N VAL A 48 -4.75 -8.41 0.03
CA VAL A 48 -6.09 -7.81 0.28
C VAL A 48 -6.04 -6.28 0.20
N LEU A 49 -5.05 -5.64 0.83
CA LEU A 49 -4.91 -4.18 0.76
C LEU A 49 -4.68 -3.68 -0.67
N TYR A 50 -3.83 -4.35 -1.45
CA TYR A 50 -3.62 -4.01 -2.86
C TYR A 50 -4.87 -4.30 -3.70
N PHE A 51 -5.57 -5.39 -3.45
CA PHE A 51 -6.82 -5.70 -4.13
C PHE A 51 -7.87 -4.59 -3.89
N ILE A 52 -8.06 -4.17 -2.64
CA ILE A 52 -8.95 -3.06 -2.30
C ILE A 52 -8.46 -1.76 -2.97
N ALA A 53 -7.16 -1.49 -2.98
CA ALA A 53 -6.60 -0.29 -3.59
C ALA A 53 -6.80 -0.26 -5.12
N VAL A 54 -6.65 -1.40 -5.80
CA VAL A 54 -6.88 -1.52 -7.26
C VAL A 54 -8.34 -1.27 -7.61
N PHE A 55 -9.27 -1.80 -6.82
CA PHE A 55 -10.72 -1.64 -7.00
C PHE A 55 -11.32 -0.57 -6.08
N ALA A 56 -10.58 0.51 -5.83
CA ALA A 56 -10.95 1.51 -4.84
C ALA A 56 -12.33 2.15 -5.11
N GLU A 57 -12.66 2.41 -6.37
CA GLU A 57 -13.96 2.99 -6.74
C GLU A 57 -15.13 2.09 -6.39
N PHE A 58 -14.93 0.76 -6.44
CA PHE A 58 -15.95 -0.22 -6.09
C PHE A 58 -16.10 -0.38 -4.56
N PHE A 59 -14.98 -0.39 -3.83
CA PHE A 59 -15.01 -0.59 -2.37
C PHE A 59 -15.35 0.68 -1.59
N ALA A 60 -15.08 1.86 -2.15
CA ALA A 60 -15.44 3.14 -1.53
C ALA A 60 -16.96 3.35 -1.62
N PRO A 61 -17.66 3.64 -0.50
CA PRO A 61 -19.08 3.98 -0.52
C PRO A 61 -19.43 5.22 -1.35
N TYR A 62 -18.50 6.17 -1.44
CA TYR A 62 -18.67 7.44 -2.15
C TYR A 62 -17.51 7.72 -3.09
N THR A 63 -17.76 8.56 -4.09
CA THR A 63 -16.70 9.02 -5.00
C THR A 63 -15.67 9.89 -4.26
N ARG A 64 -14.48 10.02 -4.85
CA ARG A 64 -13.38 10.79 -4.24
C ARG A 64 -13.73 12.27 -3.97
N GLU A 65 -14.62 12.83 -4.77
CA GLU A 65 -15.00 14.25 -4.75
C GLU A 65 -16.23 14.51 -3.91
N TRP A 66 -16.95 13.46 -3.53
CA TRP A 66 -18.17 13.55 -2.74
C TRP A 66 -17.92 14.19 -1.38
N ARG A 67 -18.83 15.07 -0.99
CA ARG A 67 -18.80 15.76 0.30
C ARG A 67 -20.21 16.18 0.74
N ASP A 68 -20.43 16.16 2.03
CA ASP A 68 -21.62 16.72 2.66
C ASP A 68 -21.23 17.65 3.80
N LEU A 69 -21.25 18.95 3.52
CA LEU A 69 -20.87 19.99 4.50
C LEU A 69 -21.76 19.99 5.75
N ASN A 70 -22.95 19.41 5.67
CA ASN A 70 -23.84 19.27 6.82
C ASN A 70 -23.31 18.26 7.83
N HIS A 71 -22.51 17.32 7.39
CA HIS A 71 -21.91 16.27 8.21
C HIS A 71 -20.39 16.45 8.45
N SER A 72 -19.89 17.71 8.41
CA SER A 72 -18.48 17.97 8.74
C SER A 72 -18.14 17.49 10.14
N TYR A 73 -17.06 16.70 10.29
CA TYR A 73 -16.63 16.07 11.53
C TYR A 73 -17.70 15.13 12.14
N CYS A 74 -18.51 14.49 11.32
CA CYS A 74 -19.43 13.46 11.79
C CYS A 74 -18.63 12.29 12.40
N PRO A 75 -19.02 11.81 13.59
CA PRO A 75 -18.36 10.67 14.22
C PRO A 75 -18.66 9.37 13.48
N PRO A 76 -17.84 8.31 13.68
CA PRO A 76 -18.14 6.99 13.17
C PRO A 76 -19.51 6.48 13.62
N GLN A 77 -20.28 5.95 12.66
CA GLN A 77 -21.60 5.37 12.92
C GLN A 77 -21.46 3.84 13.06
N ALA A 78 -21.99 3.32 14.16
CA ALA A 78 -22.00 1.88 14.39
C ALA A 78 -23.03 1.20 13.48
N VAL A 79 -22.57 0.17 12.76
CA VAL A 79 -23.45 -0.71 11.99
C VAL A 79 -24.24 -1.59 12.95
N ARG A 80 -25.55 -1.62 12.76
CA ARG A 80 -26.48 -2.45 13.53
C ARG A 80 -27.23 -3.38 12.59
N PHE A 81 -27.68 -4.49 13.14
CA PHE A 81 -28.53 -5.44 12.44
C PHE A 81 -29.76 -5.76 13.28
N ASP A 82 -30.92 -5.60 12.72
CA ASP A 82 -32.16 -6.07 13.30
C ASP A 82 -33.04 -6.75 12.24
N LEU A 83 -34.02 -7.51 12.68
CA LEU A 83 -34.92 -8.23 11.76
C LEU A 83 -35.90 -7.31 11.01
N LYS A 84 -36.12 -6.08 11.49
CA LYS A 84 -37.04 -5.13 10.90
C LYS A 84 -36.40 -4.29 9.78
N HIS A 85 -35.18 -3.82 10.01
CA HIS A 85 -34.47 -2.91 9.11
C HIS A 85 -33.26 -3.54 8.41
N GLY A 86 -32.92 -4.81 8.76
CA GLY A 86 -31.72 -5.46 8.25
C GLY A 86 -30.44 -4.77 8.72
N LEU A 87 -29.46 -4.69 7.83
CA LEU A 87 -28.19 -4.00 8.09
C LEU A 87 -28.43 -2.48 7.96
N HIS A 88 -28.15 -1.72 9.01
CA HIS A 88 -28.42 -0.28 9.02
C HIS A 88 -27.47 0.48 9.95
N VAL A 89 -27.43 1.80 9.77
CA VAL A 89 -26.85 2.74 10.73
C VAL A 89 -27.93 3.71 11.21
N GLN A 90 -27.80 4.21 12.43
CA GLN A 90 -28.69 5.26 12.91
C GLN A 90 -28.32 6.60 12.27
N ALA A 91 -29.32 7.35 11.82
CA ALA A 91 -29.12 8.71 11.36
C ALA A 91 -28.58 9.58 12.51
N VAL A 92 -27.83 10.62 12.15
CA VAL A 92 -27.27 11.56 13.12
C VAL A 92 -27.81 12.96 12.85
N ARG A 93 -28.08 13.69 13.92
CA ARG A 93 -28.49 15.09 13.89
C ARG A 93 -27.34 15.96 14.37
N ARG A 94 -26.92 16.91 13.54
CA ARG A 94 -25.88 17.86 13.90
C ARG A 94 -26.42 18.92 14.86
N HIS A 95 -25.66 19.16 15.93
CA HIS A 95 -25.86 20.28 16.85
C HIS A 95 -24.59 21.16 16.84
N ILE A 96 -24.77 22.47 16.75
CA ILE A 96 -23.67 23.44 16.78
C ILE A 96 -23.78 24.20 18.09
N ASP A 97 -22.76 24.12 18.93
CA ASP A 97 -22.67 24.91 20.14
C ASP A 97 -22.57 26.41 19.77
N PRO A 98 -23.47 27.25 20.25
CA PRO A 98 -23.54 28.66 19.85
C PRO A 98 -22.36 29.50 20.37
N ILE A 99 -21.65 29.03 21.40
CA ILE A 99 -20.52 29.75 22.02
C ILE A 99 -19.20 29.30 21.41
N THR A 100 -18.99 27.98 21.32
CA THR A 100 -17.70 27.40 20.90
C THR A 100 -17.67 27.07 19.40
N PHE A 101 -18.82 27.17 18.72
CA PHE A 101 -19.04 26.73 17.32
C PHE A 101 -18.64 25.26 17.09
N ARG A 102 -18.54 24.49 18.15
CA ARG A 102 -18.21 23.06 18.09
C ARG A 102 -19.39 22.29 17.55
N LYS A 103 -19.10 21.43 16.57
CA LYS A 103 -20.08 20.51 16.00
C LYS A 103 -20.13 19.24 16.85
N THR A 104 -21.30 18.93 17.37
CA THR A 104 -21.62 17.69 18.08
C THR A 104 -22.75 16.98 17.34
N TYR A 105 -22.79 15.68 17.51
CA TYR A 105 -23.77 14.84 16.82
C TYR A 105 -24.49 13.98 17.84
N THR A 106 -25.81 13.95 17.74
CA THR A 106 -26.68 13.07 18.52
C THR A 106 -27.33 12.05 17.59
N LEU A 107 -27.55 10.84 18.08
CA LEU A 107 -28.26 9.82 17.34
C LEU A 107 -29.74 10.22 17.21
N ASP A 108 -30.30 10.10 16.03
CA ASP A 108 -31.73 10.28 15.78
C ASP A 108 -32.41 8.91 15.88
N GLU A 109 -33.03 8.63 17.03
CA GLU A 109 -33.63 7.32 17.31
C GLU A 109 -34.80 6.98 16.39
N GLY A 110 -35.42 8.00 15.77
CA GLY A 110 -36.55 7.83 14.85
C GLY A 110 -36.16 7.51 13.40
N ARG A 111 -34.86 7.61 13.05
CA ARG A 111 -34.40 7.48 11.66
C ARG A 111 -33.26 6.50 11.52
N VAL A 112 -33.43 5.53 10.64
CA VAL A 112 -32.40 4.55 10.28
C VAL A 112 -32.05 4.67 8.81
N VAL A 113 -30.78 4.50 8.49
CA VAL A 113 -30.26 4.45 7.12
C VAL A 113 -29.95 3.00 6.79
N PRO A 114 -30.78 2.33 5.96
CA PRO A 114 -30.57 0.94 5.60
C PRO A 114 -29.36 0.81 4.68
N LEU A 115 -28.48 -0.13 5.01
CA LEU A 115 -27.29 -0.45 4.23
C LEU A 115 -27.52 -1.72 3.42
N GLY A 116 -26.89 -1.79 2.26
CA GLY A 116 -26.92 -2.98 1.40
C GLY A 116 -25.59 -3.20 0.71
N PHE A 117 -25.31 -4.48 0.43
CA PHE A 117 -24.18 -4.85 -0.44
C PHE A 117 -24.58 -4.66 -1.90
N LEU A 118 -23.59 -4.31 -2.74
CA LEU A 118 -23.78 -4.02 -4.17
C LEU A 118 -24.86 -2.97 -4.42
N ALA A 119 -24.99 -2.01 -3.51
CA ALA A 119 -25.98 -0.95 -3.58
C ALA A 119 -25.68 0.02 -4.73
N ARG A 120 -26.74 0.56 -5.35
CA ARG A 120 -26.61 1.67 -6.29
C ARG A 120 -26.24 2.95 -5.52
N GLY A 121 -25.19 3.63 -5.98
CA GLY A 121 -24.71 4.88 -5.42
C GLY A 121 -24.46 5.93 -6.50
N GLU A 122 -23.49 6.81 -6.27
CA GLU A 122 -23.06 7.75 -7.28
C GLU A 122 -22.40 7.02 -8.46
N PRO A 123 -22.64 7.46 -9.71
CA PRO A 123 -21.95 6.90 -10.87
C PRO A 123 -20.45 7.19 -10.78
N TYR A 124 -19.65 6.20 -11.11
CA TYR A 124 -18.19 6.31 -11.15
C TYR A 124 -17.62 5.57 -12.37
N GLU A 125 -16.40 5.87 -12.73
CA GLU A 125 -15.65 5.18 -13.75
C GLU A 125 -14.57 4.32 -13.12
N LEU A 126 -14.74 3.00 -13.16
CA LEU A 126 -13.71 2.08 -12.68
C LEU A 126 -12.47 2.22 -13.56
N TRP A 127 -11.35 2.62 -12.96
CA TRP A 127 -10.07 2.95 -13.63
C TRP A 127 -10.17 4.05 -14.71
N GLY A 128 -11.23 4.86 -14.71
CA GLY A 128 -11.49 5.82 -15.78
C GLY A 128 -11.89 5.21 -17.12
N LEU A 129 -12.33 3.95 -17.14
CA LEU A 129 -12.65 3.20 -18.35
C LEU A 129 -14.08 2.63 -18.38
N LEU A 130 -14.52 2.08 -17.24
CA LEU A 130 -15.78 1.36 -17.16
C LEU A 130 -16.79 2.14 -16.31
N PRO A 131 -17.88 2.67 -16.88
CA PRO A 131 -18.91 3.34 -16.11
C PRO A 131 -19.66 2.31 -15.26
N MET A 132 -19.73 2.56 -13.95
CA MET A 132 -20.43 1.74 -12.97
C MET A 132 -21.21 2.61 -11.98
N GLU A 133 -22.23 2.02 -11.36
CA GLU A 133 -23.09 2.70 -10.37
C GLU A 133 -23.20 1.91 -9.06
N ARG A 134 -22.61 0.72 -8.99
CA ARG A 134 -22.71 -0.17 -7.84
C ARG A 134 -21.45 -0.13 -7.00
N HIS A 135 -21.61 0.21 -5.73
CA HIS A 135 -20.57 0.15 -4.71
C HIS A 135 -20.68 -1.12 -3.88
N PHE A 136 -19.57 -1.60 -3.34
CA PHE A 136 -19.56 -2.78 -2.46
C PHE A 136 -20.53 -2.62 -1.28
N LEU A 137 -20.55 -1.44 -0.66
CA LEU A 137 -21.46 -1.08 0.41
C LEU A 137 -22.06 0.31 0.13
N GLY A 138 -23.35 0.44 0.31
CA GLY A 138 -24.05 1.70 0.10
C GLY A 138 -25.42 1.70 0.75
N VAL A 139 -26.18 2.78 0.55
CA VAL A 139 -27.55 2.87 1.06
C VAL A 139 -28.48 2.00 0.23
N ASN A 140 -29.27 1.16 0.90
CA ASN A 140 -30.31 0.38 0.24
C ASN A 140 -31.53 1.26 -0.05
N GLN A 141 -31.56 1.87 -1.24
CA GLN A 141 -32.60 2.79 -1.66
C GLN A 141 -34.00 2.15 -1.69
N ALA A 142 -34.11 0.82 -1.89
CA ALA A 142 -35.39 0.11 -1.90
C ALA A 142 -36.05 0.02 -0.51
N GLN A 143 -35.26 0.09 0.54
CA GLN A 143 -35.73 0.07 1.93
C GLN A 143 -35.76 1.46 2.58
N TRP A 144 -35.25 2.47 1.88
CA TRP A 144 -35.30 3.84 2.35
C TRP A 144 -36.73 4.39 2.17
N HIS A 145 -37.48 4.46 3.27
CA HIS A 145 -38.76 5.13 3.30
C HIS A 145 -38.56 6.55 3.84
N LEU A 146 -38.90 7.53 3.02
CA LEU A 146 -38.86 8.93 3.42
C LEU A 146 -39.77 9.17 4.66
N PRO A 147 -39.30 9.96 5.62
CA PRO A 147 -40.17 10.44 6.68
C PRO A 147 -41.25 11.38 6.08
N LEU A 148 -42.43 11.32 6.65
CA LEU A 148 -43.62 12.09 6.21
C LEU A 148 -43.48 13.64 6.20
N GLU A 149 -42.38 14.17 6.69
CA GLU A 149 -42.08 15.60 6.63
C GLU A 149 -41.14 15.90 5.47
N ALA A 150 -41.73 16.17 4.31
CA ALA A 150 -41.01 16.70 3.15
C ALA A 150 -40.38 18.05 3.51
N PRO A 151 -39.13 18.33 3.14
CA PRO A 151 -38.56 19.64 3.30
C PRO A 151 -39.36 20.67 2.47
N LEU A 152 -39.67 21.80 3.10
CA LEU A 152 -40.44 22.92 2.54
C LEU A 152 -39.79 23.65 1.33
N SER A 153 -38.75 23.11 0.73
CA SER A 153 -38.16 23.67 -0.48
C SER A 153 -37.81 22.55 -1.44
N GLY A 154 -38.25 22.64 -2.68
CA GLY A 154 -38.14 21.71 -3.80
C GLY A 154 -36.75 21.16 -4.14
N ALA A 155 -35.96 20.81 -3.13
CA ALA A 155 -34.73 20.08 -3.24
C ALA A 155 -35.04 18.62 -3.59
N LYS A 156 -34.44 18.11 -4.64
CA LYS A 156 -34.41 16.67 -4.96
C LYS A 156 -34.11 15.89 -3.69
N GLU A 157 -34.89 14.84 -3.44
CA GLU A 157 -34.69 13.90 -2.32
C GLU A 157 -33.26 13.44 -2.26
N ALA A 158 -32.49 13.95 -1.29
CA ALA A 158 -31.11 13.58 -1.13
C ALA A 158 -31.06 12.20 -0.46
N VAL A 159 -30.35 11.25 -1.09
CA VAL A 159 -30.05 9.96 -0.47
C VAL A 159 -29.30 10.24 0.84
N PRO A 160 -29.73 9.64 1.97
CA PRO A 160 -29.10 9.90 3.25
C PRO A 160 -27.63 9.45 3.23
N ALA A 161 -26.78 10.27 3.79
CA ALA A 161 -25.36 9.94 3.94
C ALA A 161 -25.15 9.07 5.19
N PHE A 162 -24.17 8.18 5.12
CA PHE A 162 -23.68 7.40 6.26
C PHE A 162 -22.14 7.46 6.32
N PHE A 163 -21.58 7.33 7.53
CA PHE A 163 -20.16 7.52 7.79
C PHE A 163 -19.63 6.43 8.73
N LEU A 164 -19.21 5.29 8.17
CA LEU A 164 -18.75 4.16 8.99
C LEU A 164 -17.51 4.48 9.82
N LEU A 165 -16.57 5.21 9.25
CA LEU A 165 -15.36 5.67 9.92
C LEU A 165 -15.37 7.17 10.21
N GLY A 166 -16.54 7.79 10.13
CA GLY A 166 -16.70 9.22 10.35
C GLY A 166 -16.43 10.07 9.12
N ALA A 167 -16.51 11.39 9.28
CA ALA A 167 -16.25 12.38 8.24
C ALA A 167 -15.13 13.35 8.66
N ASP A 168 -14.50 13.95 7.64
CA ASP A 168 -13.48 14.98 7.83
C ASP A 168 -14.08 16.39 7.97
N LYS A 169 -13.21 17.41 8.02
CA LYS A 169 -13.59 18.83 8.15
C LYS A 169 -14.52 19.33 7.03
N TYR A 170 -14.48 18.70 5.86
CA TYR A 170 -15.31 19.05 4.69
C TYR A 170 -16.53 18.13 4.55
N GLY A 171 -16.79 17.24 5.50
CA GLY A 171 -17.87 16.27 5.42
C GLY A 171 -17.61 15.17 4.39
N ARG A 172 -16.34 14.88 4.06
CA ARG A 172 -15.98 13.77 3.18
C ARG A 172 -15.86 12.50 4.00
N ASP A 173 -16.36 11.40 3.47
CA ASP A 173 -16.31 10.10 4.14
C ASP A 173 -14.86 9.60 4.32
N VAL A 174 -14.50 9.31 5.58
CA VAL A 174 -13.15 8.85 5.92
C VAL A 174 -12.86 7.47 5.33
N LEU A 175 -13.85 6.54 5.33
CA LEU A 175 -13.66 5.19 4.76
C LEU A 175 -13.35 5.26 3.27
N SER A 176 -14.16 5.98 2.48
CA SER A 176 -13.91 6.17 1.05
C SER A 176 -12.52 6.75 0.80
N ARG A 177 -12.17 7.79 1.54
CA ARG A 177 -10.85 8.44 1.42
C ARG A 177 -9.70 7.51 1.81
N MET A 178 -9.87 6.64 2.80
CA MET A 178 -8.85 5.65 3.18
C MET A 178 -8.63 4.63 2.09
N VAL A 179 -9.70 4.17 1.43
CA VAL A 179 -9.64 3.24 0.30
C VAL A 179 -8.93 3.88 -0.90
N TYR A 180 -9.31 5.10 -1.29
CA TYR A 180 -8.60 5.84 -2.35
C TYR A 180 -7.15 6.18 -1.96
N GLY A 181 -6.93 6.53 -0.69
CA GLY A 181 -5.61 6.83 -0.15
C GLY A 181 -4.67 5.64 -0.18
N ALA A 182 -5.19 4.43 0.03
CA ALA A 182 -4.42 3.20 -0.08
C ALA A 182 -3.76 3.05 -1.46
N ARG A 183 -4.49 3.37 -2.55
CA ARG A 183 -3.96 3.30 -3.92
C ARG A 183 -2.71 4.18 -4.08
N ILE A 184 -2.76 5.40 -3.57
CA ILE A 184 -1.66 6.35 -3.68
C ILE A 184 -0.50 5.94 -2.77
N SER A 185 -0.76 5.75 -1.47
CA SER A 185 0.30 5.45 -0.49
C SER A 185 1.03 4.12 -0.78
N LEU A 186 0.31 3.07 -1.22
CA LEU A 186 0.92 1.81 -1.58
C LEU A 186 1.64 1.85 -2.93
N SER A 187 1.13 2.63 -3.92
CA SER A 187 1.77 2.75 -5.23
C SER A 187 3.06 3.56 -5.20
N VAL A 188 3.17 4.59 -4.33
CA VAL A 188 4.44 5.33 -4.12
C VAL A 188 5.55 4.37 -3.72
N GLY A 189 5.25 3.43 -2.80
CA GLY A 189 6.21 2.41 -2.37
C GLY A 189 6.72 1.55 -3.53
N LEU A 190 5.80 1.03 -4.36
CA LEU A 190 6.17 0.16 -5.49
C LEU A 190 6.90 0.89 -6.62
N ILE A 191 6.45 2.08 -6.99
CA ILE A 191 7.09 2.86 -8.05
C ILE A 191 8.46 3.37 -7.59
N GLY A 192 8.56 3.87 -6.35
CA GLY A 192 9.83 4.33 -5.77
C GLY A 192 10.87 3.21 -5.71
N ILE A 193 10.42 1.98 -5.39
CA ILE A 193 11.31 0.81 -5.40
C ILE A 193 11.84 0.46 -6.80
N ALA A 194 11.06 0.68 -7.86
CA ALA A 194 11.53 0.44 -9.22
C ALA A 194 12.72 1.36 -9.57
N PHE A 195 12.69 2.62 -9.16
CA PHE A 195 13.82 3.54 -9.27
C PHE A 195 15.01 3.11 -8.40
N THR A 196 14.76 2.75 -7.16
CA THR A 196 15.78 2.22 -6.25
C THR A 196 16.45 0.98 -6.83
N PHE A 197 15.68 0.06 -7.40
CA PHE A 197 16.17 -1.15 -8.06
C PHE A 197 17.07 -0.81 -9.23
N LEU A 198 16.59 0.01 -10.16
CA LEU A 198 17.33 0.37 -11.36
C LEU A 198 18.66 1.04 -11.03
N LEU A 199 18.64 2.07 -10.18
CA LEU A 199 19.84 2.81 -9.80
C LEU A 199 20.76 1.97 -8.91
N GLY A 200 20.23 1.26 -7.93
CA GLY A 200 20.99 0.45 -6.98
C GLY A 200 21.73 -0.68 -7.66
N ILE A 201 21.10 -1.40 -8.59
CA ILE A 201 21.77 -2.47 -9.35
C ILE A 201 22.79 -1.89 -10.32
N THR A 202 22.43 -0.84 -11.06
CA THR A 202 23.32 -0.30 -12.08
C THR A 202 24.57 0.31 -11.43
N ILE A 203 24.38 1.23 -10.48
CA ILE A 203 25.48 1.94 -9.84
C ILE A 203 26.27 1.02 -8.91
N GLY A 204 25.58 0.20 -8.12
CA GLY A 204 26.24 -0.80 -7.27
C GLY A 204 26.97 -1.88 -8.07
N GLY A 205 26.40 -2.27 -9.22
CA GLY A 205 27.01 -3.17 -10.16
C GLY A 205 28.30 -2.63 -10.78
N ILE A 206 28.26 -1.40 -11.25
CA ILE A 206 29.44 -0.70 -11.80
C ILE A 206 30.53 -0.57 -10.72
N SER A 207 30.15 -0.10 -9.53
CA SER A 207 31.05 0.05 -8.38
C SER A 207 31.77 -1.27 -8.03
N GLY A 208 31.00 -2.35 -7.82
CA GLY A 208 31.55 -3.64 -7.43
C GLY A 208 32.34 -4.35 -8.54
N TYR A 209 31.93 -4.19 -9.81
CA TYR A 209 32.57 -4.88 -10.93
C TYR A 209 33.86 -4.19 -11.40
N LEU A 210 33.82 -2.87 -11.64
CA LEU A 210 34.99 -2.12 -12.11
C LEU A 210 36.04 -1.92 -11.00
N GLY A 211 35.59 -1.63 -9.78
CA GLY A 211 36.52 -1.32 -8.68
C GLY A 211 37.29 -0.02 -8.90
N GLY A 212 38.44 0.10 -8.22
CA GLY A 212 39.40 1.19 -8.43
C GLY A 212 38.81 2.58 -8.17
N TRP A 213 39.14 3.57 -9.02
CA TRP A 213 38.69 4.95 -8.85
C TRP A 213 37.17 5.13 -9.00
N ALA A 214 36.52 4.34 -9.89
CA ALA A 214 35.09 4.41 -10.09
C ALA A 214 34.35 3.97 -8.82
N ASP A 215 34.79 2.91 -8.18
CA ASP A 215 34.28 2.45 -6.89
C ASP A 215 34.48 3.54 -5.82
N THR A 216 35.68 4.08 -5.69
CA THR A 216 35.98 5.14 -4.71
C THR A 216 35.06 6.34 -4.88
N LEU A 217 34.87 6.82 -6.13
CA LEU A 217 34.01 7.98 -6.41
C LEU A 217 32.54 7.69 -6.04
N ILE A 218 32.01 6.53 -6.45
CA ILE A 218 30.64 6.12 -6.14
C ILE A 218 30.45 5.99 -4.64
N GLN A 219 31.38 5.36 -3.90
CA GLN A 219 31.27 5.24 -2.45
C GLN A 219 31.33 6.60 -1.75
N ARG A 220 32.16 7.54 -2.20
CA ARG A 220 32.18 8.92 -1.67
C ARG A 220 30.83 9.63 -1.88
N LEU A 221 30.23 9.48 -3.07
CA LEU A 221 28.89 10.03 -3.32
C LEU A 221 27.85 9.43 -2.37
N ILE A 222 27.87 8.11 -2.19
CA ILE A 222 26.96 7.42 -1.25
C ILE A 222 27.20 7.90 0.20
N GLU A 223 28.44 8.08 0.62
CA GLU A 223 28.79 8.59 1.94
C GLU A 223 28.25 10.00 2.16
N ILE A 224 28.42 10.90 1.19
CA ILE A 224 27.87 12.26 1.24
C ILE A 224 26.35 12.25 1.35
N LEU A 225 25.66 11.48 0.51
CA LEU A 225 24.20 11.39 0.54
C LEU A 225 23.68 10.83 1.88
N ASN A 226 24.38 9.84 2.45
CA ASN A 226 23.98 9.23 3.71
C ASN A 226 24.44 10.02 4.95
N SER A 227 25.33 11.02 4.81
CA SER A 227 25.72 11.90 5.91
C SER A 227 24.62 12.92 6.26
N LEU A 228 23.71 13.17 5.31
CA LEU A 228 22.58 14.06 5.51
C LEU A 228 21.39 13.29 6.11
N PRO A 229 20.69 13.85 7.12
CA PRO A 229 19.47 13.23 7.60
C PRO A 229 18.43 13.20 6.48
N HIS A 230 17.89 12.00 6.20
CA HIS A 230 17.00 11.79 5.05
C HIS A 230 15.75 12.68 5.08
N LEU A 231 15.11 12.82 6.25
CA LEU A 231 13.87 13.59 6.36
C LEU A 231 14.05 15.08 6.03
N PRO A 232 15.00 15.83 6.63
CA PRO A 232 15.30 17.19 6.22
C PRO A 232 15.68 17.33 4.74
N LEU A 233 16.43 16.37 4.20
CA LEU A 233 16.81 16.39 2.79
C LEU A 233 15.59 16.24 1.88
N TRP A 234 14.69 15.31 2.17
CA TRP A 234 13.43 15.16 1.43
C TRP A 234 12.56 16.40 1.52
N LEU A 235 12.45 17.02 2.71
CA LEU A 235 11.69 18.26 2.91
C LEU A 235 12.27 19.41 2.09
N ALA A 236 13.60 19.59 2.10
CA ALA A 236 14.25 20.62 1.33
C ALA A 236 14.03 20.45 -0.19
N LEU A 237 14.17 19.22 -0.69
CA LEU A 237 13.96 18.94 -2.11
C LEU A 237 12.49 19.05 -2.52
N ALA A 238 11.55 18.60 -1.66
CA ALA A 238 10.12 18.73 -1.92
C ALA A 238 9.66 20.20 -1.91
N ALA A 239 10.26 21.04 -1.06
CA ALA A 239 9.94 22.47 -1.00
C ALA A 239 10.31 23.26 -2.27
N VAL A 240 11.23 22.74 -3.10
CA VAL A 240 11.61 23.35 -4.38
C VAL A 240 10.62 23.02 -5.49
N LEU A 241 9.74 22.01 -5.30
CA LEU A 241 8.77 21.64 -6.34
C LEU A 241 7.78 22.78 -6.57
N PRO A 242 7.54 23.15 -7.84
CA PRO A 242 6.61 24.24 -8.18
C PRO A 242 5.19 23.95 -7.70
N GLY A 243 4.57 24.91 -7.05
CA GLY A 243 3.22 24.75 -6.47
C GLY A 243 2.09 24.70 -7.51
N ASP A 244 2.35 25.15 -8.74
CA ASP A 244 1.45 25.16 -9.89
C ASP A 244 1.42 23.86 -10.67
N TRP A 245 2.27 22.89 -10.32
CA TRP A 245 2.27 21.58 -10.97
C TRP A 245 0.97 20.83 -10.74
N SER A 246 0.56 20.09 -11.77
CA SER A 246 -0.61 19.21 -11.63
C SER A 246 -0.38 18.16 -10.52
N PRO A 247 -1.45 17.71 -9.84
CA PRO A 247 -1.34 16.72 -8.78
C PRO A 247 -0.56 15.47 -9.19
N LEU A 248 -0.74 15.02 -10.43
CA LEU A 248 -0.05 13.85 -10.97
C LEU A 248 1.47 14.09 -11.12
N ARG A 249 1.87 15.30 -11.57
CA ARG A 249 3.30 15.67 -11.65
C ARG A 249 3.95 15.69 -10.28
N ILE A 250 3.27 16.24 -9.27
CA ILE A 250 3.76 16.25 -7.88
C ILE A 250 3.91 14.81 -7.36
N TYR A 251 2.92 13.96 -7.64
CA TYR A 251 2.99 12.54 -7.25
C TYR A 251 4.24 11.85 -7.82
N PHE A 252 4.49 11.97 -9.12
CA PHE A 252 5.68 11.37 -9.72
C PHE A 252 6.98 12.01 -9.22
N ALA A 253 7.01 13.33 -9.05
CA ALA A 253 8.19 14.04 -8.55
C ALA A 253 8.57 13.56 -7.13
N ILE A 254 7.61 13.47 -6.21
CA ILE A 254 7.84 12.95 -4.85
C ILE A 254 8.30 11.49 -4.91
N THR A 255 7.65 10.66 -5.72
CA THR A 255 8.02 9.24 -5.86
C THR A 255 9.43 9.05 -6.39
N ILE A 256 9.80 9.82 -7.42
CA ILE A 256 11.16 9.81 -8.00
C ILE A 256 12.17 10.30 -6.96
N LEU A 257 11.85 11.39 -6.24
CA LEU A 257 12.72 11.96 -5.22
C LEU A 257 13.03 10.94 -4.11
N LEU A 258 12.01 10.23 -3.62
CA LEU A 258 12.20 9.17 -2.62
C LEU A 258 13.04 8.02 -3.17
N GLY A 259 12.77 7.58 -4.40
CA GLY A 259 13.54 6.52 -5.06
C GLY A 259 14.98 6.93 -5.38
N LEU A 260 15.19 8.21 -5.77
CA LEU A 260 16.51 8.77 -6.09
C LEU A 260 17.45 8.81 -4.87
N LEU A 261 16.93 8.89 -3.66
CA LEU A 261 17.74 8.85 -2.43
C LEU A 261 17.79 7.44 -1.81
N GLY A 262 16.84 6.57 -2.13
CA GLY A 262 16.73 5.21 -1.60
C GLY A 262 17.74 4.21 -2.18
N TRP A 263 18.34 4.48 -3.35
CA TRP A 263 19.20 3.53 -4.07
C TRP A 263 20.52 3.21 -3.36
N THR A 264 21.02 4.10 -2.49
CA THR A 264 22.35 4.00 -1.85
C THR A 264 22.51 2.74 -1.02
N GLY A 265 21.45 2.31 -0.32
CA GLY A 265 21.44 1.08 0.48
C GLY A 265 21.57 -0.17 -0.39
N LEU A 266 20.75 -0.27 -1.45
CA LEU A 266 20.81 -1.39 -2.40
C LEU A 266 22.14 -1.43 -3.14
N ALA A 267 22.66 -0.27 -3.57
CA ALA A 267 23.96 -0.20 -4.27
C ALA A 267 25.10 -0.78 -3.44
N ARG A 268 25.14 -0.52 -2.13
CA ARG A 268 26.14 -1.10 -1.23
C ARG A 268 25.99 -2.62 -1.11
N VAL A 269 24.78 -3.14 -1.03
CA VAL A 269 24.52 -4.59 -0.98
C VAL A 269 24.97 -5.24 -2.28
N VAL A 270 24.58 -4.70 -3.44
CA VAL A 270 24.94 -5.18 -4.77
C VAL A 270 26.45 -5.15 -4.96
N ARG A 271 27.10 -4.02 -4.62
CA ARG A 271 28.56 -3.89 -4.67
C ARG A 271 29.26 -4.98 -3.86
N GLY A 272 28.85 -5.17 -2.59
CA GLY A 272 29.49 -6.17 -1.71
C GLY A 272 29.40 -7.59 -2.27
N LYS A 273 28.23 -7.97 -2.81
CA LYS A 273 28.04 -9.28 -3.44
C LYS A 273 28.83 -9.44 -4.73
N ILE A 274 28.89 -8.41 -5.57
CA ILE A 274 29.65 -8.47 -6.83
C ILE A 274 31.15 -8.53 -6.58
N LEU A 275 31.68 -7.81 -5.59
CA LEU A 275 33.08 -7.90 -5.19
C LEU A 275 33.49 -9.34 -4.80
N SER A 276 32.60 -10.06 -4.10
CA SER A 276 32.84 -11.47 -3.75
C SER A 276 32.71 -12.38 -4.98
N LEU A 277 31.66 -12.23 -5.79
CA LEU A 277 31.33 -13.15 -6.86
C LEU A 277 32.17 -12.97 -8.14
N ARG A 278 32.77 -11.80 -8.37
CA ARG A 278 33.58 -11.55 -9.59
C ARG A 278 34.91 -12.32 -9.65
N GLU A 279 35.39 -12.81 -8.50
CA GLU A 279 36.61 -13.59 -8.39
C GLU A 279 36.33 -15.11 -8.46
N GLU A 280 35.05 -15.52 -8.49
CA GLU A 280 34.65 -16.93 -8.60
C GLU A 280 35.04 -17.53 -9.97
N ASP A 281 35.30 -18.83 -10.00
CA ASP A 281 35.77 -19.55 -11.19
C ASP A 281 34.89 -19.36 -12.41
N TYR A 282 33.57 -19.39 -12.24
CA TYR A 282 32.62 -19.21 -13.35
C TYR A 282 32.67 -17.81 -13.96
N ALA A 283 32.93 -16.79 -13.15
CA ALA A 283 33.06 -15.40 -13.61
C ALA A 283 34.37 -15.21 -14.36
N THR A 284 35.44 -15.81 -13.85
CA THR A 284 36.77 -15.82 -14.48
C THR A 284 36.75 -16.60 -15.80
N ALA A 285 36.12 -17.78 -15.85
CA ALA A 285 35.93 -18.55 -17.08
C ALA A 285 35.15 -17.77 -18.14
N ALA A 286 34.05 -17.10 -17.77
CA ALA A 286 33.29 -16.25 -18.68
C ALA A 286 34.12 -15.10 -19.26
N ARG A 287 35.01 -14.50 -18.46
CA ARG A 287 35.95 -13.45 -18.88
C ARG A 287 36.97 -13.99 -19.89
N LEU A 288 37.54 -15.15 -19.62
CA LEU A 288 38.53 -15.82 -20.52
C LEU A 288 37.90 -16.21 -21.85
N LEU A 289 36.61 -16.56 -21.87
CA LEU A 289 35.83 -16.84 -23.08
C LEU A 289 35.39 -15.60 -23.84
N GLY A 290 35.82 -14.38 -23.42
CA GLY A 290 35.54 -13.13 -24.13
C GLY A 290 34.17 -12.54 -23.88
N ALA A 291 33.50 -12.91 -22.79
CA ALA A 291 32.19 -12.28 -22.45
C ALA A 291 32.37 -10.80 -22.09
N SER A 292 31.50 -9.95 -22.61
CA SER A 292 31.51 -8.52 -22.28
C SER A 292 31.20 -8.27 -20.80
N HIS A 293 31.68 -7.16 -20.24
CA HIS A 293 31.44 -6.77 -18.84
C HIS A 293 29.98 -6.78 -18.45
N GLY A 294 29.11 -6.21 -19.32
CA GLY A 294 27.66 -6.23 -19.10
C GLY A 294 27.08 -7.64 -19.06
N ARG A 295 27.54 -8.54 -19.96
CA ARG A 295 27.10 -9.94 -19.97
C ARG A 295 27.49 -10.66 -18.67
N ILE A 296 28.73 -10.45 -18.19
CA ILE A 296 29.20 -11.05 -16.94
C ILE A 296 28.36 -10.54 -15.79
N LEU A 297 28.13 -9.23 -15.68
CA LEU A 297 27.37 -8.61 -14.61
C LEU A 297 25.91 -9.08 -14.59
N PHE A 298 25.18 -8.89 -15.70
CA PHE A 298 23.72 -9.09 -15.73
C PHE A 298 23.31 -10.55 -15.92
N ARG A 299 24.12 -11.39 -16.58
CA ARG A 299 23.75 -12.78 -16.90
C ARG A 299 24.41 -13.81 -15.99
N HIS A 300 25.57 -13.50 -15.41
CA HIS A 300 26.31 -14.46 -14.61
C HIS A 300 26.33 -14.10 -13.12
N LEU A 301 26.55 -12.83 -12.75
CA LEU A 301 26.68 -12.42 -11.34
C LEU A 301 25.35 -12.11 -10.67
N LEU A 302 24.55 -11.20 -11.23
CA LEU A 302 23.29 -10.75 -10.63
C LEU A 302 22.29 -11.88 -10.33
N PRO A 303 22.08 -12.88 -11.22
CA PRO A 303 21.16 -13.96 -10.91
C PRO A 303 21.54 -14.75 -9.66
N GLY A 304 22.85 -14.83 -9.35
CA GLY A 304 23.36 -15.59 -8.20
C GLY A 304 22.92 -15.05 -6.82
N PHE A 305 22.47 -13.77 -6.73
CA PHE A 305 22.02 -13.19 -5.47
C PHE A 305 20.69 -12.43 -5.57
N THR A 306 19.87 -12.79 -6.56
CA THR A 306 18.54 -12.18 -6.76
C THR A 306 17.68 -12.24 -5.51
N SER A 307 17.75 -13.30 -4.72
CA SER A 307 17.03 -13.42 -3.45
C SER A 307 17.39 -12.30 -2.47
N HIS A 308 18.66 -11.95 -2.34
CA HIS A 308 19.11 -10.83 -1.50
C HIS A 308 18.60 -9.48 -2.01
N ILE A 309 18.54 -9.32 -3.34
CA ILE A 309 17.98 -8.10 -3.95
C ILE A 309 16.50 -7.97 -3.60
N ILE A 310 15.70 -9.04 -3.78
CA ILE A 310 14.27 -9.06 -3.47
C ILE A 310 14.04 -8.72 -2.00
N VAL A 311 14.76 -9.33 -1.09
CA VAL A 311 14.68 -9.05 0.35
C VAL A 311 14.97 -7.58 0.64
N THR A 312 16.08 -7.04 0.11
CA THR A 312 16.48 -5.64 0.32
C THR A 312 15.41 -4.68 -0.20
N LEU A 313 14.85 -4.96 -1.38
CA LEU A 313 13.78 -4.14 -1.95
C LEU A 313 12.51 -4.20 -1.11
N THR A 314 12.08 -5.38 -0.69
CA THR A 314 10.88 -5.54 0.13
C THR A 314 11.00 -4.76 1.44
N LEU A 315 12.16 -4.84 2.11
CA LEU A 315 12.44 -4.09 3.33
C LEU A 315 12.61 -2.57 3.12
N SER A 316 12.77 -2.12 1.87
CA SER A 316 12.84 -0.69 1.54
C SER A 316 11.46 -0.04 1.35
N VAL A 317 10.39 -0.82 1.05
CA VAL A 317 9.03 -0.28 0.84
C VAL A 317 8.52 0.51 2.05
N PRO A 318 8.64 0.01 3.29
CA PRO A 318 8.24 0.76 4.49
C PRO A 318 8.83 2.17 4.54
N GLY A 319 10.12 2.31 4.24
CA GLY A 319 10.80 3.61 4.20
C GLY A 319 10.19 4.58 3.17
N MET A 320 9.77 4.07 2.01
CA MET A 320 9.10 4.87 0.97
C MET A 320 7.72 5.34 1.43
N ILE A 321 6.91 4.43 2.01
CA ILE A 321 5.58 4.77 2.54
C ILE A 321 5.69 5.82 3.65
N LEU A 322 6.61 5.62 4.61
CA LEU A 322 6.84 6.57 5.70
C LEU A 322 7.39 7.90 5.20
N GLY A 323 8.25 7.89 4.16
CA GLY A 323 8.79 9.09 3.53
C GLY A 323 7.67 9.93 2.89
N GLU A 324 6.83 9.33 2.04
CA GLU A 324 5.65 9.99 1.45
C GLU A 324 4.72 10.53 2.54
N THR A 325 4.39 9.68 3.50
CA THR A 325 3.49 10.04 4.61
C THR A 325 4.02 11.24 5.39
N SER A 326 5.31 11.26 5.72
CA SER A 326 5.93 12.34 6.48
C SER A 326 5.93 13.66 5.69
N LEU A 327 6.27 13.61 4.39
CA LEU A 327 6.24 14.79 3.51
C LEU A 327 4.83 15.34 3.36
N SER A 328 3.85 14.46 3.12
CA SER A 328 2.45 14.83 2.91
C SER A 328 1.81 15.32 4.21
N PHE A 329 2.10 14.69 5.35
CA PHE A 329 1.67 15.14 6.67
C PHE A 329 2.15 16.58 6.97
N LEU A 330 3.42 16.88 6.68
CA LEU A 330 4.00 18.21 6.89
C LEU A 330 3.60 19.24 5.81
N GLY A 331 2.76 18.85 4.83
CA GLY A 331 2.24 19.74 3.79
C GLY A 331 3.20 20.06 2.65
N LEU A 332 4.37 19.43 2.61
CA LEU A 332 5.37 19.58 1.54
C LEU A 332 5.33 18.45 0.52
N GLY A 333 4.59 17.38 0.79
CA GLY A 333 4.38 16.25 -0.10
C GLY A 333 3.19 16.42 -1.04
N LEU A 334 2.40 15.36 -1.13
CA LEU A 334 1.16 15.34 -1.88
C LEU A 334 0.14 16.30 -1.25
N ARG A 335 -0.70 16.90 -2.10
CA ARG A 335 -1.70 17.89 -1.69
C ARG A 335 -3.05 17.56 -2.31
N PRO A 336 -4.17 18.02 -1.73
CA PRO A 336 -5.47 17.92 -2.37
C PRO A 336 -5.43 18.48 -3.82
N PRO A 337 -6.13 17.87 -4.79
CA PRO A 337 -7.16 16.84 -4.62
C PRO A 337 -6.64 15.39 -4.51
N ILE A 338 -5.33 15.14 -4.53
CA ILE A 338 -4.81 13.79 -4.28
C ILE A 338 -5.15 13.38 -2.85
N VAL A 339 -5.56 12.12 -2.71
CA VAL A 339 -5.81 11.50 -1.42
C VAL A 339 -4.75 10.44 -1.16
N SER A 340 -3.94 10.63 -0.13
CA SER A 340 -3.04 9.62 0.45
C SER A 340 -3.28 9.53 1.95
N TRP A 341 -2.81 8.48 2.60
CA TRP A 341 -2.90 8.37 4.05
C TRP A 341 -2.16 9.51 4.77
N GLY A 342 -1.01 9.97 4.21
CA GLY A 342 -0.27 11.13 4.71
C GLY A 342 -1.05 12.44 4.59
N VAL A 343 -1.68 12.68 3.44
CA VAL A 343 -2.54 13.88 3.24
C VAL A 343 -3.74 13.88 4.19
N MET A 344 -4.32 12.70 4.48
CA MET A 344 -5.44 12.61 5.44
C MET A 344 -5.01 12.95 6.86
N LEU A 345 -3.80 12.58 7.26
CA LEU A 345 -3.27 12.89 8.59
C LEU A 345 -2.89 14.37 8.76
N GLN A 346 -2.79 15.17 7.70
CA GLN A 346 -2.44 16.58 7.80
C GLN A 346 -3.38 17.37 8.71
N ASP A 347 -4.67 17.03 8.71
CA ASP A 347 -5.64 17.67 9.60
C ASP A 347 -5.35 17.38 11.09
N CYS A 348 -4.63 16.31 11.41
CA CYS A 348 -4.24 15.93 12.77
C CYS A 348 -3.00 16.69 13.31
N MET A 349 -2.42 17.62 12.54
CA MET A 349 -1.38 18.53 13.06
C MET A 349 -1.95 19.47 14.13
N ASP A 350 -3.25 19.79 14.07
CA ASP A 350 -3.91 20.54 15.14
C ASP A 350 -4.33 19.58 16.26
N ILE A 351 -3.75 19.78 17.44
CA ILE A 351 -4.05 18.97 18.63
C ILE A 351 -5.52 19.02 19.04
N LYS A 352 -6.22 20.12 18.71
CA LYS A 352 -7.66 20.24 18.96
C LYS A 352 -8.44 19.25 18.10
N VAL A 353 -8.02 19.07 16.86
CA VAL A 353 -8.63 18.10 15.94
C VAL A 353 -8.47 16.68 16.49
N VAL A 354 -7.27 16.32 16.92
CA VAL A 354 -6.98 15.01 17.51
C VAL A 354 -7.81 14.76 18.77
N ARG A 355 -7.94 15.77 19.63
CA ARG A 355 -8.70 15.67 20.89
C ARG A 355 -10.20 15.47 20.66
N TYR A 356 -10.76 16.16 19.69
CA TYR A 356 -12.21 16.19 19.50
C TYR A 356 -12.72 15.22 18.41
N TYR A 357 -11.84 14.84 17.46
CA TYR A 357 -12.18 14.02 16.28
C TYR A 357 -11.15 12.92 16.07
N PRO A 358 -10.95 12.01 17.06
CA PRO A 358 -9.86 11.02 17.06
C PRO A 358 -9.92 10.03 15.90
N TRP A 359 -11.08 9.84 15.27
CA TRP A 359 -11.21 8.97 14.10
C TRP A 359 -10.41 9.44 12.89
N LEU A 360 -9.99 10.70 12.84
CA LEU A 360 -9.11 11.21 11.81
C LEU A 360 -7.69 10.65 11.88
N LEU A 361 -7.33 9.99 12.97
CA LEU A 361 -6.08 9.23 13.12
C LEU A 361 -6.15 7.82 12.50
N LEU A 362 -7.31 7.34 12.05
CA LEU A 362 -7.45 5.99 11.49
C LEU A 362 -6.48 5.68 10.35
N PRO A 363 -6.11 6.61 9.45
CA PRO A 363 -5.09 6.35 8.43
C PRO A 363 -3.75 5.88 9.00
N MET A 364 -3.38 6.31 10.20
CA MET A 364 -2.15 5.88 10.89
C MET A 364 -2.14 4.36 11.13
N ILE A 365 -3.29 3.78 11.47
CA ILE A 365 -3.41 2.33 11.70
C ILE A 365 -3.08 1.56 10.40
N PHE A 366 -3.56 2.04 9.25
CA PHE A 366 -3.30 1.40 7.96
C PHE A 366 -1.85 1.57 7.51
N ILE A 367 -1.23 2.71 7.81
CA ILE A 367 0.20 2.93 7.59
C ILE A 367 1.03 1.93 8.41
N VAL A 368 0.76 1.84 9.72
CA VAL A 368 1.46 0.92 10.62
C VAL A 368 1.26 -0.53 10.16
N LEU A 369 0.02 -0.89 9.80
CA LEU A 369 -0.30 -2.23 9.31
C LEU A 369 0.48 -2.57 8.03
N ALA A 370 0.49 -1.68 7.04
CA ALA A 370 1.23 -1.88 5.80
C ALA A 370 2.74 -2.01 6.07
N VAL A 371 3.32 -1.14 6.90
CA VAL A 371 4.73 -1.16 7.30
C VAL A 371 5.09 -2.49 7.98
N LEU A 372 4.29 -2.93 8.94
CA LEU A 372 4.51 -4.20 9.64
C LEU A 372 4.40 -5.39 8.68
N CYS A 373 3.41 -5.39 7.78
CA CYS A 373 3.26 -6.45 6.79
C CYS A 373 4.46 -6.54 5.84
N PHE A 374 4.99 -5.41 5.36
CA PHE A 374 6.18 -5.42 4.52
C PHE A 374 7.42 -5.88 5.29
N ASN A 375 7.58 -5.52 6.56
CA ASN A 375 8.68 -6.00 7.40
C ASN A 375 8.59 -7.52 7.61
N PHE A 376 7.44 -8.05 8.03
CA PHE A 376 7.25 -9.49 8.19
C PHE A 376 7.42 -10.28 6.89
N LEU A 377 6.95 -9.70 5.76
CA LEU A 377 7.18 -10.28 4.44
C LEU A 377 8.67 -10.33 4.10
N GLY A 378 9.39 -9.21 4.33
CA GLY A 378 10.82 -9.12 4.07
C GLY A 378 11.64 -10.06 4.94
N ASP A 379 11.33 -10.16 6.23
CA ASP A 379 11.99 -11.09 7.15
C ASP A 379 11.73 -12.55 6.75
N GLY A 380 10.49 -12.91 6.43
CA GLY A 380 10.16 -14.25 5.96
C GLY A 380 10.83 -14.62 4.62
N LEU A 381 10.98 -13.65 3.71
CA LEU A 381 11.73 -13.84 2.47
C LEU A 381 13.24 -14.00 2.75
N ARG A 382 13.78 -13.26 3.71
CA ARG A 382 15.18 -13.36 4.14
C ARG A 382 15.46 -14.73 4.72
N ASP A 383 14.64 -15.20 5.65
CA ASP A 383 14.80 -16.50 6.30
C ASP A 383 14.65 -17.65 5.29
N ALA A 384 13.72 -17.52 4.35
CA ALA A 384 13.54 -18.51 3.29
C ALA A 384 14.70 -18.55 2.28
N ALA A 385 15.35 -17.40 2.04
CA ALA A 385 16.47 -17.28 1.12
C ALA A 385 17.82 -17.67 1.72
N ASP A 386 17.92 -17.76 3.05
CA ASP A 386 19.16 -18.14 3.74
C ASP A 386 19.40 -19.66 3.63
N PRO A 387 20.50 -20.10 2.98
CA PRO A 387 20.84 -21.52 2.89
C PRO A 387 21.19 -22.14 4.25
N TYR A 388 21.62 -21.31 5.20
CA TYR A 388 22.11 -21.71 6.52
C TYR A 388 21.10 -21.49 7.65
N ALA A 389 19.90 -20.95 7.34
CA ALA A 389 18.86 -20.84 8.34
C ALA A 389 18.57 -22.22 8.91
N ALA A 390 18.81 -22.39 10.20
CA ALA A 390 18.77 -23.65 10.92
C ALA A 390 17.43 -24.38 10.70
N ARG A 391 17.57 -25.68 10.57
CA ARG A 391 16.50 -26.67 10.45
C ARG A 391 15.60 -26.72 11.70
#